data_3aca1e8c936b07b1355e7271627cce82
#
_entry.id   3aca1e8c936b07b1355e7271627cce82
#
_cell.length_a   1.000
_cell.length_b   1.000
_cell.length_c   1.000
_cell.angle_alpha   90.00
_cell.angle_beta   90.00
_cell.angle_gamma   90.00
#
_symmetry.space_group_name_H-M   'P 1'
#
loop_
_entity.id
_entity.type
_entity.pdbx_description
1 polymer ?
#
loop_
_entity_poly.entity_id
_entity_poly.type
_entity_poly.pdbx_seq_one_letter_code
_entity_poly.pdbx_strand_id
1 'polypeptide(L)'
;MPKVREADIVPQKRDRYPGNHKKVTSGYERLAVGDAVGLRQFGVNKVTVKPGAATALNHWHQNEDEFVIVLSGEVVLVEGKTETPLKAGECAGFKAGEPTGHHIINKSSEVAILFEIGTRCNNEVCHYTGLEFTYRKVNGVVTFVNKDGSIAS
;
A
#
# COMPACT_ATOMS: atom_id res chain seq x y z
N MET A 1 -25.76 11.86 -6.41
CA MET A 1 -25.45 11.31 -5.07
C MET A 1 -24.05 10.70 -5.13
N PRO A 2 -23.17 10.98 -4.17
CA PRO A 2 -21.78 10.51 -4.20
C PRO A 2 -21.61 9.04 -3.75
N LYS A 3 -22.57 8.17 -4.12
CA LYS A 3 -22.44 6.73 -3.89
C LYS A 3 -21.40 6.16 -4.86
N VAL A 4 -20.41 5.49 -4.33
CA VAL A 4 -19.42 4.79 -5.15
C VAL A 4 -20.05 3.59 -5.83
N ARG A 5 -19.85 3.48 -7.15
CA ARG A 5 -20.19 2.30 -7.94
C ARG A 5 -18.91 1.60 -8.33
N GLU A 6 -18.59 0.53 -7.64
CA GLU A 6 -17.32 -0.21 -7.86
C GLU A 6 -17.18 -0.71 -9.31
N ALA A 7 -18.29 -1.08 -9.96
CA ALA A 7 -18.29 -1.53 -11.35
C ALA A 7 -17.80 -0.48 -12.36
N ASP A 8 -17.82 0.79 -11.99
CA ASP A 8 -17.39 1.90 -12.87
C ASP A 8 -15.88 2.24 -12.65
N ILE A 9 -15.21 1.55 -11.71
CA ILE A 9 -13.82 1.81 -11.36
C ILE A 9 -12.93 0.77 -12.04
N VAL A 10 -11.93 1.25 -12.79
CA VAL A 10 -10.93 0.37 -13.40
C VAL A 10 -9.97 -0.15 -12.31
N PRO A 11 -9.87 -1.48 -12.11
CA PRO A 11 -8.93 -2.05 -11.16
C PRO A 11 -7.49 -1.71 -11.50
N GLN A 12 -6.68 -1.43 -10.47
CA GLN A 12 -5.27 -1.08 -10.61
C GLN A 12 -4.40 -2.09 -9.89
N LYS A 13 -3.30 -2.48 -10.52
CA LYS A 13 -2.25 -3.32 -9.93
C LYS A 13 -1.13 -2.46 -9.35
N ARG A 14 -0.36 -3.02 -8.44
CA ARG A 14 0.86 -2.39 -7.92
C ARG A 14 2.07 -3.09 -8.56
N ASP A 15 2.40 -2.70 -9.77
CA ASP A 15 3.42 -3.31 -10.62
C ASP A 15 4.59 -2.37 -10.97
N ARG A 16 4.69 -1.23 -10.29
CA ARG A 16 5.67 -0.16 -10.57
C ARG A 16 7.02 -0.35 -9.88
N TYR A 17 7.15 -1.34 -9.00
CA TYR A 17 8.43 -1.55 -8.32
C TYR A 17 9.54 -1.93 -9.29
N PRO A 18 10.77 -1.41 -9.10
CA PRO A 18 11.91 -1.75 -9.95
C PRO A 18 12.21 -3.24 -9.99
N GLY A 19 12.64 -3.72 -11.15
CA GLY A 19 13.11 -5.08 -11.35
C GLY A 19 12.09 -6.16 -10.95
N ASN A 20 12.57 -7.17 -10.23
CA ASN A 20 11.75 -8.30 -9.79
C ASN A 20 10.90 -8.04 -8.53
N HIS A 21 11.04 -6.88 -7.88
CA HIS A 21 10.32 -6.57 -6.64
C HIS A 21 8.81 -6.51 -6.82
N LYS A 22 8.31 -6.21 -8.02
CA LYS A 22 6.88 -6.25 -8.37
C LYS A 22 6.20 -7.61 -8.18
N LYS A 23 6.97 -8.72 -8.09
CA LYS A 23 6.41 -10.06 -7.86
C LYS A 23 5.72 -10.18 -6.51
N VAL A 24 6.17 -9.45 -5.50
CA VAL A 24 5.59 -9.47 -4.15
C VAL A 24 4.13 -9.04 -4.13
N THR A 25 3.77 -8.12 -5.04
CA THR A 25 2.42 -7.57 -5.17
C THR A 25 1.63 -8.14 -6.34
N SER A 26 2.06 -9.26 -6.93
CA SER A 26 1.43 -9.83 -8.14
C SER A 26 -0.04 -10.22 -7.95
N GLY A 27 -0.47 -10.51 -6.72
CA GLY A 27 -1.85 -10.80 -6.35
C GLY A 27 -2.60 -9.64 -5.69
N TYR A 28 -2.04 -8.43 -5.73
CA TYR A 28 -2.67 -7.20 -5.26
C TYR A 28 -3.45 -6.51 -6.37
N GLU A 29 -4.67 -6.09 -6.06
CA GLU A 29 -5.50 -5.27 -6.93
C GLU A 29 -6.30 -4.28 -6.09
N ARG A 30 -6.42 -3.03 -6.55
CA ARG A 30 -7.17 -2.00 -5.85
C ARG A 30 -8.19 -1.31 -6.73
N LEU A 31 -9.29 -0.93 -6.12
CA LEU A 31 -10.26 0.04 -6.63
C LEU A 31 -10.05 1.36 -5.88
N ALA A 32 -9.73 2.43 -6.59
CA ALA A 32 -9.51 3.76 -6.00
C ALA A 32 -10.87 4.44 -5.71
N VAL A 33 -11.58 3.93 -4.70
CA VAL A 33 -12.96 4.33 -4.40
C VAL A 33 -13.07 5.78 -3.93
N GLY A 34 -12.04 6.30 -3.27
CA GLY A 34 -11.98 7.72 -2.88
C GLY A 34 -11.87 8.65 -4.08
N ASP A 35 -11.07 8.26 -5.08
CA ASP A 35 -10.88 9.04 -6.31
C ASP A 35 -12.17 9.10 -7.13
N ALA A 36 -12.94 8.01 -7.15
CA ALA A 36 -14.21 7.92 -7.86
C ALA A 36 -15.26 8.96 -7.40
N VAL A 37 -15.12 9.48 -6.18
CA VAL A 37 -15.98 10.54 -5.63
C VAL A 37 -15.22 11.85 -5.40
N GLY A 38 -14.01 11.99 -5.96
CA GLY A 38 -13.25 13.23 -5.98
C GLY A 38 -12.53 13.60 -4.69
N LEU A 39 -12.29 12.66 -3.77
CA LEU A 39 -11.51 12.91 -2.56
C LEU A 39 -10.04 13.23 -2.92
N ARG A 40 -9.47 14.25 -2.30
CA ARG A 40 -8.12 14.73 -2.61
C ARG A 40 -7.17 14.76 -1.42
N GLN A 41 -7.67 14.98 -0.21
CA GLN A 41 -6.82 15.12 0.99
C GLN A 41 -6.27 13.78 1.48
N PHE A 42 -6.98 12.70 1.22
CA PHE A 42 -6.58 11.33 1.52
C PHE A 42 -7.06 10.36 0.44
N GLY A 43 -6.36 9.26 0.30
CA GLY A 43 -6.75 8.15 -0.55
C GLY A 43 -7.60 7.14 0.21
N VAL A 44 -8.58 6.55 -0.48
CA VAL A 44 -9.31 5.38 0.00
C VAL A 44 -9.33 4.36 -1.11
N ASN A 45 -8.73 3.21 -0.85
CA ASN A 45 -8.67 2.10 -1.79
C ASN A 45 -9.34 0.87 -1.19
N LYS A 46 -10.23 0.24 -1.94
CA LYS A 46 -10.68 -1.12 -1.63
C LYS A 46 -9.73 -2.10 -2.33
N VAL A 47 -9.10 -2.94 -1.55
CA VAL A 47 -7.98 -3.78 -2.00
C VAL A 47 -8.35 -5.25 -1.90
N THR A 48 -8.03 -5.99 -2.95
CA THR A 48 -8.10 -7.46 -2.99
C THR A 48 -6.66 -8.00 -2.94
N VAL A 49 -6.40 -8.90 -2.00
CA VAL A 49 -5.09 -9.55 -1.81
C VAL A 49 -5.27 -11.06 -1.93
N LYS A 50 -4.73 -11.63 -3.00
CA LYS A 50 -4.75 -13.08 -3.23
C LYS A 50 -3.80 -13.81 -2.27
N PRO A 51 -4.02 -15.11 -2.02
CA PRO A 51 -3.08 -15.93 -1.26
C PRO A 51 -1.64 -15.79 -1.75
N GLY A 52 -0.71 -15.59 -0.81
CA GLY A 52 0.72 -15.41 -1.06
C GLY A 52 1.15 -14.01 -1.47
N ALA A 53 0.23 -13.10 -1.78
CA ALA A 53 0.55 -11.73 -2.16
C ALA A 53 0.68 -10.82 -0.94
N ALA A 54 1.52 -9.78 -1.07
CA ALA A 54 1.58 -8.68 -0.13
C ALA A 54 0.95 -7.41 -0.72
N THR A 55 0.53 -6.48 0.13
CA THR A 55 0.00 -5.19 -0.29
C THR A 55 1.08 -4.26 -0.83
N ALA A 56 2.29 -4.38 -0.29
CA ALA A 56 3.46 -3.58 -0.68
C ALA A 56 4.75 -4.30 -0.29
N LEU A 57 5.88 -3.81 -0.74
CA LEU A 57 7.18 -4.08 -0.12
C LEU A 57 7.19 -3.54 1.31
N ASN A 58 7.99 -4.12 2.19
CA ASN A 58 8.14 -3.61 3.56
C ASN A 58 8.69 -2.17 3.53
N HIS A 59 7.93 -1.22 4.09
CA HIS A 59 8.20 0.20 3.91
C HIS A 59 7.66 1.04 5.06
N TRP A 60 8.10 2.29 5.14
CA TRP A 60 7.51 3.34 5.97
C TRP A 60 7.49 4.67 5.21
N HIS A 61 6.52 5.52 5.54
CA HIS A 61 6.29 6.82 4.91
C HIS A 61 6.83 7.95 5.76
N GLN A 62 7.48 8.92 5.13
CA GLN A 62 8.04 10.07 5.83
C GLN A 62 6.97 11.09 6.21
N ASN A 63 6.00 11.36 5.34
CA ASN A 63 5.02 12.43 5.50
C ASN A 63 3.56 11.97 5.40
N GLU A 64 3.28 10.74 5.00
CA GLU A 64 1.93 10.23 4.80
C GLU A 64 1.57 9.21 5.89
N ASP A 65 0.44 9.45 6.59
CA ASP A 65 -0.16 8.46 7.48
C ASP A 65 -0.89 7.39 6.66
N GLU A 66 -0.90 6.16 7.15
CA GLU A 66 -1.65 5.06 6.57
C GLU A 66 -2.52 4.36 7.60
N PHE A 67 -3.66 3.87 7.15
CA PHE A 67 -4.59 3.08 7.96
C PHE A 67 -5.21 1.96 7.12
N VAL A 68 -5.37 0.79 7.72
CA VAL A 68 -5.90 -0.39 7.05
C VAL A 68 -7.03 -1.00 7.88
N ILE A 69 -8.10 -1.41 7.21
CA ILE A 69 -9.22 -2.15 7.81
C ILE A 69 -9.40 -3.43 7.02
N VAL A 70 -9.41 -4.58 7.69
CA VAL A 70 -9.74 -5.87 7.06
C VAL A 70 -11.26 -5.99 6.96
N LEU A 71 -11.79 -6.11 5.75
CA LEU A 71 -13.23 -6.30 5.50
C LEU A 71 -13.63 -7.77 5.50
N SER A 72 -12.81 -8.62 4.89
CA SER A 72 -13.04 -10.06 4.83
C SER A 72 -11.73 -10.81 4.68
N GLY A 73 -11.74 -12.07 5.12
CA GLY A 73 -10.55 -12.91 5.14
C GLY A 73 -9.64 -12.61 6.34
N GLU A 74 -8.40 -13.07 6.23
CA GLU A 74 -7.35 -12.91 7.23
C GLU A 74 -6.05 -12.55 6.52
N VAL A 75 -5.29 -11.66 7.11
CA VAL A 75 -3.95 -11.27 6.64
C VAL A 75 -2.98 -11.19 7.81
N VAL A 76 -1.70 -11.08 7.52
CA VAL A 76 -0.66 -10.90 8.53
C VAL A 76 -0.01 -9.54 8.32
N LEU A 77 -0.07 -8.71 9.35
CA LEU A 77 0.74 -7.50 9.45
C LEU A 77 2.16 -7.92 9.84
N VAL A 78 3.13 -7.52 9.04
CA VAL A 78 4.55 -7.65 9.35
C VAL A 78 5.10 -6.26 9.65
N GLU A 79 5.52 -6.03 10.89
CA GLU A 79 6.09 -4.78 11.38
C GLU A 79 7.45 -5.06 12.02
N GLY A 80 8.51 -4.59 11.38
CA GLY A 80 9.86 -4.96 11.77
C GLY A 80 10.06 -6.49 11.70
N LYS A 81 10.24 -7.12 12.86
CA LYS A 81 10.37 -8.59 13.01
C LYS A 81 9.11 -9.25 13.58
N THR A 82 8.07 -8.48 13.85
CA THR A 82 6.83 -8.96 14.47
C THR A 82 5.79 -9.26 13.41
N GLU A 83 5.13 -10.40 13.55
CA GLU A 83 3.98 -10.80 12.74
C GLU A 83 2.72 -10.81 13.60
N THR A 84 1.69 -10.11 13.16
CA THR A 84 0.40 -10.02 13.86
C THR A 84 -0.71 -10.38 12.89
N PRO A 85 -1.47 -11.46 13.13
CA PRO A 85 -2.66 -11.77 12.34
C PRO A 85 -3.71 -10.67 12.51
N LEU A 86 -4.33 -10.28 11.39
CA LEU A 86 -5.47 -9.38 11.35
C LEU A 86 -6.64 -10.06 10.65
N LYS A 87 -7.78 -10.13 11.34
CA LYS A 87 -9.02 -10.73 10.86
C LYS A 87 -10.04 -9.66 10.46
N ALA A 88 -11.10 -10.08 9.80
CA ALA A 88 -12.19 -9.20 9.41
C ALA A 88 -12.69 -8.36 10.60
N GLY A 89 -12.78 -7.04 10.40
CA GLY A 89 -13.13 -6.04 11.41
C GLY A 89 -11.94 -5.46 12.18
N GLU A 90 -10.76 -6.08 12.12
CA GLU A 90 -9.55 -5.55 12.75
C GLU A 90 -8.83 -4.54 11.85
N CYS A 91 -8.05 -3.67 12.45
CA CYS A 91 -7.39 -2.58 11.76
C CYS A 91 -5.97 -2.33 12.31
N ALA A 92 -5.17 -1.64 11.50
CA ALA A 92 -3.85 -1.17 11.85
C ALA A 92 -3.61 0.23 11.29
N GLY A 93 -2.79 1.03 11.96
CA GLY A 93 -2.41 2.37 11.52
C GLY A 93 -0.92 2.59 11.62
N PHE A 94 -0.39 3.38 10.69
CA PHE A 94 1.05 3.67 10.56
C PHE A 94 1.22 5.17 10.46
N LYS A 95 1.83 5.74 11.51
CA LYS A 95 2.08 7.18 11.59
C LYS A 95 3.24 7.58 10.71
N ALA A 96 3.09 8.69 9.99
CA ALA A 96 4.16 9.31 9.22
C ALA A 96 5.40 9.58 10.08
N GLY A 97 6.57 9.30 9.52
CA GLY A 97 7.86 9.54 10.17
C GLY A 97 8.29 8.46 11.18
N GLU A 98 7.49 7.43 11.39
CA GLU A 98 7.91 6.27 12.20
C GLU A 98 8.78 5.32 11.35
N PRO A 99 10.08 5.17 11.63
CA PRO A 99 11.00 4.46 10.75
C PRO A 99 10.94 2.93 10.87
N THR A 100 9.81 2.40 11.31
CA THR A 100 9.57 0.96 11.38
C THR A 100 8.84 0.51 10.13
N GLY A 101 9.51 -0.27 9.29
CA GLY A 101 8.92 -0.78 8.07
C GLY A 101 7.80 -1.77 8.33
N HIS A 102 6.75 -1.67 7.54
CA HIS A 102 5.58 -2.55 7.60
C HIS A 102 5.14 -3.00 6.21
N HIS A 103 4.46 -4.11 6.14
CA HIS A 103 3.60 -4.53 5.04
C HIS A 103 2.56 -5.52 5.52
N ILE A 104 1.56 -5.78 4.68
CA ILE A 104 0.53 -6.77 4.93
C ILE A 104 0.64 -7.86 3.88
N ILE A 105 0.64 -9.12 4.33
CA ILE A 105 0.74 -10.30 3.46
C ILE A 105 -0.44 -11.24 3.73
N ASN A 106 -1.03 -11.76 2.67
CA ASN A 106 -2.03 -12.81 2.78
C ASN A 106 -1.35 -14.18 2.81
N LYS A 107 -1.19 -14.73 4.02
CA LYS A 107 -0.63 -16.08 4.25
C LYS A 107 -1.72 -17.17 4.28
N SER A 108 -2.99 -16.79 4.14
CA SER A 108 -4.13 -17.72 4.13
C SER A 108 -4.33 -18.37 2.76
N SER A 109 -5.26 -19.30 2.67
CA SER A 109 -5.68 -19.95 1.43
C SER A 109 -6.80 -19.21 0.70
N GLU A 110 -7.38 -18.18 1.33
CA GLU A 110 -8.52 -17.44 0.80
C GLU A 110 -8.15 -16.01 0.42
N VAL A 111 -8.91 -15.42 -0.48
CA VAL A 111 -8.76 -14.00 -0.83
C VAL A 111 -9.12 -13.13 0.36
N ALA A 112 -8.31 -12.12 0.65
CA ALA A 112 -8.62 -11.09 1.65
C ALA A 112 -9.02 -9.77 0.96
N ILE A 113 -9.94 -9.04 1.60
CA ILE A 113 -10.36 -7.71 1.16
C ILE A 113 -10.11 -6.72 2.28
N LEU A 114 -9.48 -5.60 1.93
CA LEU A 114 -9.07 -4.56 2.85
C LEU A 114 -9.56 -3.19 2.36
N PHE A 115 -9.70 -2.22 3.27
CA PHE A 115 -9.54 -0.81 2.92
C PHE A 115 -8.15 -0.33 3.31
N GLU A 116 -7.46 0.31 2.37
CA GLU A 116 -6.26 1.13 2.62
C GLU A 116 -6.65 2.60 2.54
N ILE A 117 -6.34 3.34 3.60
CA ILE A 117 -6.63 4.77 3.72
C ILE A 117 -5.31 5.46 4.03
N GLY A 118 -4.97 6.52 3.31
CA GLY A 118 -3.73 7.24 3.56
C GLY A 118 -3.84 8.71 3.18
N THR A 119 -3.14 9.56 3.91
CA THR A 119 -3.02 10.97 3.58
C THR A 119 -2.30 11.15 2.25
N ARG A 120 -2.46 12.31 1.63
CA ARG A 120 -1.84 12.65 0.34
C ARG A 120 -1.02 13.92 0.49
N CYS A 121 0.28 13.81 0.28
CA CYS A 121 1.21 14.93 0.23
C CYS A 121 1.74 15.10 -1.18
N ASN A 122 2.02 16.35 -1.60
CA ASN A 122 2.66 16.63 -2.88
C ASN A 122 4.13 16.18 -2.90
N ASN A 123 4.76 16.15 -1.73
CA ASN A 123 6.14 15.71 -1.56
C ASN A 123 6.18 14.59 -0.53
N GLU A 124 6.71 13.44 -0.91
CA GLU A 124 6.77 12.24 -0.07
C GLU A 124 8.06 11.46 -0.35
N VAL A 125 8.57 10.82 0.68
CA VAL A 125 9.60 9.78 0.57
C VAL A 125 9.10 8.54 1.27
N CYS A 126 9.01 7.44 0.52
CA CYS A 126 8.75 6.13 1.08
C CYS A 126 10.05 5.32 1.11
N HIS A 127 10.41 4.83 2.27
CA HIS A 127 11.64 4.09 2.53
C HIS A 127 11.34 2.59 2.56
N TYR A 128 12.08 1.81 1.80
CA TYR A 128 11.93 0.35 1.76
C TYR A 128 13.00 -0.32 2.62
N THR A 129 12.56 -1.15 3.56
CA THR A 129 13.47 -1.85 4.48
C THR A 129 14.34 -2.84 3.73
N GLY A 130 15.67 -2.70 3.89
CA GLY A 130 16.65 -3.61 3.29
C GLY A 130 16.83 -3.48 1.77
N LEU A 131 16.25 -2.45 1.14
CA LEU A 131 16.41 -2.20 -0.29
C LEU A 131 17.27 -0.97 -0.56
N GLU A 132 17.86 -0.92 -1.76
CA GLU A 132 18.80 0.11 -2.17
C GLU A 132 18.14 1.29 -2.89
N PHE A 133 16.81 1.34 -2.94
CA PHE A 133 16.05 2.44 -3.54
C PHE A 133 14.96 2.96 -2.60
N THR A 134 14.50 4.17 -2.91
CA THR A 134 13.36 4.83 -2.26
C THR A 134 12.34 5.25 -3.32
N TYR A 135 11.07 5.30 -2.93
CA TYR A 135 10.05 6.02 -3.68
C TYR A 135 10.13 7.49 -3.32
N ARG A 136 10.15 8.36 -4.29
CA ARG A 136 10.11 9.80 -4.12
C ARG A 136 8.98 10.40 -4.93
N LYS A 137 8.22 11.28 -4.31
CA LYS A 137 7.20 12.08 -4.95
C LYS A 137 7.57 13.56 -4.74
N VAL A 138 7.72 14.29 -5.83
CA VAL A 138 8.03 15.73 -5.82
C VAL A 138 7.00 16.43 -6.69
N ASN A 139 6.24 17.36 -6.12
CA ASN A 139 5.14 18.05 -6.80
C ASN A 139 4.18 17.06 -7.50
N GLY A 140 3.89 15.93 -6.86
CA GLY A 140 3.00 14.90 -7.39
C GLY A 140 3.64 13.93 -8.39
N VAL A 141 4.87 14.18 -8.84
CA VAL A 141 5.61 13.30 -9.76
C VAL A 141 6.38 12.24 -9.00
N VAL A 142 6.15 10.97 -9.33
CA VAL A 142 6.73 9.81 -8.66
C VAL A 142 7.95 9.29 -9.41
N THR A 143 9.02 9.00 -8.66
CA THR A 143 10.25 8.40 -9.17
C THR A 143 10.80 7.42 -8.13
N PHE A 144 11.33 6.28 -8.58
CA PHE A 144 12.15 5.42 -7.73
C PHE A 144 13.62 5.80 -7.91
N VAL A 145 14.32 6.04 -6.81
CA VAL A 145 15.69 6.56 -6.80
C VAL A 145 16.58 5.67 -5.96
N ASN A 146 17.68 5.21 -6.55
CA ASN A 146 18.72 4.44 -5.87
C ASN A 146 19.45 5.30 -4.83
N LYS A 147 20.18 4.67 -3.91
CA LYS A 147 20.99 5.37 -2.90
C LYS A 147 22.06 6.28 -3.49
N ASP A 148 22.57 5.95 -4.67
CA ASP A 148 23.54 6.78 -5.41
C ASP A 148 22.92 7.96 -6.15
N GLY A 149 21.58 8.13 -6.10
CA GLY A 149 20.83 9.19 -6.76
C GLY A 149 20.39 8.87 -8.20
N SER A 150 20.76 7.73 -8.76
CA SER A 150 20.30 7.30 -10.09
C SER A 150 18.83 6.82 -10.05
N ILE A 151 18.17 6.80 -11.21
CA ILE A 151 16.81 6.25 -11.34
C ILE A 151 16.87 4.73 -11.21
N ALA A 152 16.05 4.16 -10.33
CA ALA A 152 15.89 2.73 -10.20
C ALA A 152 14.92 2.19 -11.27
N SER A 153 15.29 1.14 -11.95
CA SER A 153 14.57 0.52 -13.08
C SER A 153 14.29 -0.96 -12.83
#